data_eb3897848b719dfe04a297f89088838b
#
_entry.id   eb3897848b719dfe04a297f89088838b
#
_cell.length_a   1.000
_cell.length_b   1.000
_cell.length_c   1.000
_cell.angle_alpha   90.00
_cell.angle_beta   90.00
_cell.angle_gamma   90.00
#
_symmetry.space_group_name_H-M   'P 1'
#
loop_
_entity.id
_entity.type
_entity.pdbx_description
1 polymer ?
#
loop_
_entity_poly.entity_id
_entity_poly.type
_entity_poly.pdbx_seq_one_letter_code
_entity_poly.pdbx_strand_id
1 'polypeptide(L)'
;PREGQCTFTDMLRGEITIDWGQIDLQILLKADGMPTYHLANVVDDHLMEISHVIRGEEWINSAPKHILLYQYFGWDLPVFCHLPLLRNVDKSKLSKRKNPTSILFYQRMGYLPEALLNYLGRMGWSMPDEREKFTLPEMLEVFDIQRVSLGGPVFDVEKLSWLNGMWIREELSDEQLADRLKEWALNRDTLMAFLPFAKQRMETLSDIAPLGSYLVSGMLPITPEDLKSAGMEEDQLLEVLQYALWRLESVQQWSRDNIFSGLKSVADAMDIKLKPFLAPLFIAIAGSSASISVMDSMNLLGADMSRARLRHAIDLLGGVGKKKLKKMEKAYQQLT
;
A
#
# COMPACT_ATOMS: atom_id res chain seq x y z
N PRO A 1 -33.54 -1.28 16.71
CA PRO A 1 -34.69 -0.59 16.14
C PRO A 1 -34.75 -0.79 14.62
N ARG A 2 -35.95 -0.72 14.04
CA ARG A 2 -36.11 -0.74 12.57
C ARG A 2 -36.87 0.46 12.05
N GLU A 3 -37.45 1.23 12.98
CA GLU A 3 -38.21 2.43 12.70
C GLU A 3 -37.62 3.63 13.46
N GLY A 4 -37.82 4.81 12.89
CA GLY A 4 -37.25 6.04 13.44
C GLY A 4 -35.82 6.30 12.94
N GLN A 5 -35.15 7.21 13.63
CA GLN A 5 -33.85 7.75 13.22
C GLN A 5 -32.85 7.69 14.37
N CYS A 6 -31.56 7.54 14.00
CA CYS A 6 -30.42 7.75 14.89
C CYS A 6 -29.78 9.09 14.53
N THR A 7 -29.78 10.01 15.46
CA THR A 7 -29.11 11.31 15.32
C THR A 7 -27.93 11.37 16.28
N PHE A 8 -26.78 11.79 15.78
CA PHE A 8 -25.57 11.97 16.58
C PHE A 8 -24.75 13.15 16.04
N THR A 9 -23.88 13.68 16.88
CA THR A 9 -22.98 14.78 16.51
C THR A 9 -21.62 14.22 16.12
N ASP A 10 -21.16 14.58 14.92
CA ASP A 10 -19.79 14.34 14.45
C ASP A 10 -18.96 15.62 14.60
N MET A 11 -17.74 15.49 15.07
CA MET A 11 -16.87 16.64 15.39
C MET A 11 -16.58 17.53 14.16
N LEU A 12 -16.54 16.96 12.95
CA LEU A 12 -16.24 17.69 11.71
C LEU A 12 -17.48 17.98 10.86
N ARG A 13 -18.50 17.11 10.94
CA ARG A 13 -19.66 17.13 10.04
C ARG A 13 -20.92 17.68 10.70
N GLY A 14 -20.84 17.99 12.00
CA GLY A 14 -22.00 18.42 12.76
C GLY A 14 -23.01 17.32 13.01
N GLU A 15 -24.28 17.65 13.01
CA GLU A 15 -25.36 16.69 13.25
C GLU A 15 -25.58 15.77 12.04
N ILE A 16 -25.58 14.48 12.28
CA ILE A 16 -25.83 13.43 11.27
C ILE A 16 -27.04 12.61 11.72
N THR A 17 -28.02 12.47 10.83
CA THR A 17 -29.22 11.66 11.06
C THR A 17 -29.33 10.54 10.05
N ILE A 18 -29.49 9.31 10.51
CA ILE A 18 -29.59 8.10 9.69
C ILE A 18 -30.84 7.31 10.11
N ASP A 19 -31.65 6.90 9.12
CA ASP A 19 -32.83 6.07 9.36
C ASP A 19 -32.42 4.65 9.76
N TRP A 20 -33.03 4.11 10.81
CA TRP A 20 -32.77 2.74 11.25
C TRP A 20 -33.12 1.69 10.19
N GLY A 21 -34.05 1.98 9.29
CA GLY A 21 -34.40 1.12 8.15
C GLY A 21 -33.24 0.91 7.16
N GLN A 22 -32.26 1.81 7.15
CA GLN A 22 -31.06 1.72 6.29
C GLN A 22 -29.92 0.90 6.93
N ILE A 23 -30.07 0.52 8.20
CA ILE A 23 -29.02 -0.16 8.96
C ILE A 23 -29.23 -1.67 8.90
N ASP A 24 -28.25 -2.38 8.32
CA ASP A 24 -28.27 -3.84 8.24
C ASP A 24 -28.16 -4.49 9.63
N LEU A 25 -28.87 -5.61 9.78
CA LEU A 25 -28.64 -6.50 10.93
C LEU A 25 -27.29 -7.18 10.80
N GLN A 26 -26.57 -7.30 11.90
CA GLN A 26 -25.28 -7.96 11.93
C GLN A 26 -25.16 -8.98 13.03
N ILE A 27 -24.38 -10.02 12.76
CA ILE A 27 -23.89 -10.94 13.78
C ILE A 27 -22.84 -10.20 14.59
N LEU A 28 -23.04 -10.05 15.88
CA LEU A 28 -22.10 -9.42 16.81
C LEU A 28 -21.13 -10.42 17.41
N LEU A 29 -21.61 -11.63 17.71
CA LEU A 29 -20.81 -12.73 18.22
C LEU A 29 -20.94 -13.95 17.31
N LYS A 30 -19.82 -14.53 16.91
CA LYS A 30 -19.78 -15.75 16.09
C LYS A 30 -20.12 -16.98 16.92
N ALA A 31 -20.44 -18.09 16.26
CA ALA A 31 -20.72 -19.37 16.91
C ALA A 31 -19.56 -19.92 17.74
N ASP A 32 -18.33 -19.57 17.40
CA ASP A 32 -17.09 -19.93 18.13
C ASP A 32 -16.81 -19.04 19.35
N GLY A 33 -17.69 -18.07 19.65
CA GLY A 33 -17.55 -17.13 20.75
C GLY A 33 -16.68 -15.90 20.45
N MET A 34 -16.12 -15.79 19.23
CA MET A 34 -15.34 -14.63 18.83
C MET A 34 -16.25 -13.47 18.42
N PRO A 35 -15.99 -12.23 18.92
CA PRO A 35 -16.76 -11.06 18.51
C PRO A 35 -16.47 -10.72 17.05
N THR A 36 -17.46 -10.11 16.39
CA THR A 36 -17.21 -9.42 15.12
C THR A 36 -16.68 -8.02 15.39
N TYR A 37 -16.18 -7.35 14.34
CA TYR A 37 -15.55 -6.04 14.44
C TYR A 37 -16.38 -5.02 15.23
N HIS A 38 -17.68 -4.91 14.97
CA HIS A 38 -18.51 -3.87 15.60
C HIS A 38 -18.66 -4.05 17.11
N LEU A 39 -18.77 -5.30 17.59
CA LEU A 39 -18.81 -5.57 19.03
C LEU A 39 -17.42 -5.37 19.65
N ALA A 40 -16.37 -5.93 19.04
CA ALA A 40 -15.01 -5.81 19.53
C ALA A 40 -14.58 -4.34 19.63
N ASN A 41 -14.81 -3.54 18.57
CA ASN A 41 -14.44 -2.14 18.55
C ASN A 41 -15.09 -1.33 19.68
N VAL A 42 -16.40 -1.49 19.91
CA VAL A 42 -17.09 -0.77 20.97
C VAL A 42 -16.60 -1.15 22.37
N VAL A 43 -16.36 -2.44 22.59
CA VAL A 43 -15.85 -2.95 23.88
C VAL A 43 -14.42 -2.48 24.11
N ASP A 44 -13.56 -2.61 23.11
CA ASP A 44 -12.15 -2.20 23.22
C ASP A 44 -12.04 -0.68 23.42
N ASP A 45 -12.78 0.12 22.65
CA ASP A 45 -12.80 1.58 22.79
C ASP A 45 -13.23 2.01 24.21
N HIS A 46 -14.25 1.36 24.79
CA HIS A 46 -14.69 1.64 26.14
C HIS A 46 -13.65 1.22 27.18
N LEU A 47 -13.15 -0.02 27.13
CA LEU A 47 -12.18 -0.55 28.09
C LEU A 47 -10.81 0.14 28.02
N MET A 48 -10.44 0.66 26.86
CA MET A 48 -9.23 1.46 26.64
C MET A 48 -9.44 2.95 26.91
N GLU A 49 -10.63 3.36 27.38
CA GLU A 49 -10.97 4.75 27.69
C GLU A 49 -10.75 5.71 26.51
N ILE A 50 -11.09 5.26 25.28
CA ILE A 50 -10.98 6.08 24.07
C ILE A 50 -11.96 7.25 24.12
N SER A 51 -11.43 8.47 24.14
CA SER A 51 -12.23 9.70 24.19
C SER A 51 -12.76 10.12 22.81
N HIS A 52 -12.01 9.86 21.73
CA HIS A 52 -12.33 10.29 20.38
C HIS A 52 -12.12 9.13 19.40
N VAL A 53 -13.15 8.78 18.65
CA VAL A 53 -13.10 7.79 17.55
C VAL A 53 -12.88 8.53 16.24
N ILE A 54 -11.63 8.60 15.79
CA ILE A 54 -11.23 9.28 14.56
C ILE A 54 -11.03 8.21 13.47
N ARG A 55 -11.83 8.27 12.38
CA ARG A 55 -11.80 7.25 11.33
C ARG A 55 -12.29 7.80 9.98
N GLY A 56 -12.22 7.01 8.93
CA GLY A 56 -12.69 7.41 7.60
C GLY A 56 -14.22 7.50 7.50
N GLU A 57 -14.70 8.38 6.63
CA GLU A 57 -16.14 8.63 6.40
C GLU A 57 -16.94 7.40 5.95
N GLU A 58 -16.30 6.36 5.45
CA GLU A 58 -16.95 5.08 5.11
C GLU A 58 -17.61 4.39 6.31
N TRP A 59 -17.24 4.79 7.53
CA TRP A 59 -17.76 4.24 8.77
C TRP A 59 -18.97 5.00 9.33
N ILE A 60 -19.38 6.12 8.71
CA ILE A 60 -20.52 6.91 9.14
C ILE A 60 -21.78 6.04 9.25
N ASN A 61 -22.06 5.22 8.23
CA ASN A 61 -23.23 4.33 8.21
C ASN A 61 -23.17 3.22 9.29
N SER A 62 -22.01 2.99 9.88
CA SER A 62 -21.86 2.03 10.99
C SER A 62 -21.97 2.69 12.37
N ALA A 63 -21.88 4.02 12.45
CA ALA A 63 -21.97 4.74 13.72
C ALA A 63 -23.27 4.45 14.51
N PRO A 64 -24.47 4.37 13.89
CA PRO A 64 -25.68 3.99 14.60
C PRO A 64 -25.61 2.64 15.32
N LYS A 65 -24.91 1.64 14.72
CA LYS A 65 -24.72 0.33 15.35
C LYS A 65 -23.87 0.43 16.62
N HIS A 66 -22.80 1.23 16.57
CA HIS A 66 -21.93 1.47 17.72
C HIS A 66 -22.65 2.24 18.81
N ILE A 67 -23.37 3.31 18.46
CA ILE A 67 -24.16 4.10 19.39
C ILE A 67 -25.17 3.21 20.13
N LEU A 68 -25.87 2.33 19.41
CA LEU A 68 -26.83 1.40 19.99
C LEU A 68 -26.16 0.41 20.96
N LEU A 69 -24.95 -0.07 20.65
CA LEU A 69 -24.18 -0.94 21.55
C LEU A 69 -23.78 -0.20 22.82
N TYR A 70 -23.25 1.04 22.74
CA TYR A 70 -22.96 1.87 23.90
C TYR A 70 -24.21 2.05 24.77
N GLN A 71 -25.37 2.34 24.17
CA GLN A 71 -26.63 2.48 24.89
C GLN A 71 -27.05 1.18 25.60
N TYR A 72 -26.91 0.01 24.93
CA TYR A 72 -27.26 -1.28 25.53
C TYR A 72 -26.34 -1.68 26.68
N PHE A 73 -25.06 -1.29 26.63
CA PHE A 73 -24.12 -1.49 27.72
C PHE A 73 -24.24 -0.43 28.83
N GLY A 74 -24.96 0.65 28.61
CA GLY A 74 -25.05 1.76 29.56
C GLY A 74 -23.76 2.58 29.66
N TRP A 75 -23.01 2.66 28.59
CA TRP A 75 -21.74 3.37 28.50
C TRP A 75 -21.91 4.74 27.85
N ASP A 76 -21.06 5.70 28.25
CA ASP A 76 -20.99 7.01 27.62
C ASP A 76 -20.38 6.90 26.21
N LEU A 77 -20.89 7.75 25.31
CA LEU A 77 -20.40 7.77 23.93
C LEU A 77 -19.07 8.53 23.84
N PRO A 78 -18.10 8.01 23.08
CA PRO A 78 -16.93 8.80 22.66
C PRO A 78 -17.35 9.89 21.66
N VAL A 79 -16.48 10.86 21.44
CA VAL A 79 -16.65 11.85 20.37
C VAL A 79 -16.35 11.18 19.04
N PHE A 80 -17.29 11.23 18.10
CA PHE A 80 -17.07 10.74 16.73
C PHE A 80 -16.46 11.81 15.83
N CYS A 81 -15.48 11.43 15.03
CA CYS A 81 -14.82 12.30 14.07
C CYS A 81 -14.54 11.53 12.78
N HIS A 82 -15.30 11.81 11.71
CA HIS A 82 -15.18 11.12 10.44
C HIS A 82 -14.44 11.96 9.41
N LEU A 83 -13.19 11.57 9.13
CA LEU A 83 -12.31 12.21 8.16
C LEU A 83 -12.68 11.82 6.71
N PRO A 84 -12.41 12.68 5.73
CA PRO A 84 -12.63 12.36 4.33
C PRO A 84 -11.67 11.26 3.87
N LEU A 85 -12.10 10.49 2.85
CA LEU A 85 -11.25 9.46 2.23
C LEU A 85 -10.25 10.08 1.27
N LEU A 86 -9.03 9.53 1.29
CA LEU A 86 -8.03 9.85 0.29
C LEU A 86 -8.47 9.34 -1.10
N ARG A 87 -8.21 10.13 -2.12
CA ARG A 87 -8.58 9.86 -3.51
C ARG A 87 -7.34 9.76 -4.39
N ASN A 88 -7.45 9.03 -5.48
CA ASN A 88 -6.49 9.07 -6.56
C ASN A 88 -6.62 10.38 -7.35
N VAL A 89 -5.65 10.68 -8.22
CA VAL A 89 -5.68 11.84 -9.14
C VAL A 89 -6.93 11.80 -10.02
N ASP A 90 -7.42 10.62 -10.42
CA ASP A 90 -8.68 10.42 -11.15
C ASP A 90 -9.95 10.56 -10.27
N LYS A 91 -9.80 11.04 -9.02
CA LYS A 91 -10.86 11.18 -8.00
C LYS A 91 -11.51 9.88 -7.54
N SER A 92 -11.05 8.71 -8.00
CA SER A 92 -11.49 7.43 -7.47
C SER A 92 -10.93 7.21 -6.05
N LYS A 93 -11.59 6.35 -5.24
CA LYS A 93 -11.10 5.99 -3.90
C LYS A 93 -9.69 5.39 -3.99
N LEU A 94 -8.78 5.85 -3.15
CA LEU A 94 -7.44 5.26 -3.02
C LEU A 94 -7.58 3.78 -2.63
N SER A 95 -6.94 2.88 -3.36
CA SER A 95 -7.04 1.45 -3.13
C SER A 95 -5.71 0.75 -3.33
N LYS A 96 -5.49 -0.33 -2.56
CA LYS A 96 -4.29 -1.19 -2.64
C LYS A 96 -4.07 -1.79 -4.04
N ARG A 97 -5.12 -1.90 -4.86
CA ARG A 97 -5.01 -2.45 -6.22
C ARG A 97 -4.40 -1.47 -7.22
N LYS A 98 -4.59 -0.16 -7.02
CA LYS A 98 -4.12 0.88 -7.94
C LYS A 98 -2.81 1.53 -7.48
N ASN A 99 -2.64 1.70 -6.17
CA ASN A 99 -1.47 2.38 -5.60
C ASN A 99 -0.92 1.61 -4.41
N PRO A 100 0.38 1.65 -4.17
CA PRO A 100 0.97 1.19 -2.92
C PRO A 100 0.41 2.01 -1.76
N THR A 101 -0.26 1.35 -0.82
CA THR A 101 -0.81 1.99 0.40
C THR A 101 -0.05 1.57 1.65
N SER A 102 0.96 0.70 1.50
CA SER A 102 1.82 0.25 2.59
C SER A 102 2.94 1.25 2.82
N ILE A 103 3.17 1.64 4.06
CA ILE A 103 4.28 2.52 4.44
C ILE A 103 5.65 1.90 4.10
N LEU A 104 5.76 0.56 4.12
CA LEU A 104 6.97 -0.15 3.76
C LEU A 104 7.37 0.07 2.30
N PHE A 105 6.41 0.30 1.41
CA PHE A 105 6.72 0.69 0.04
C PHE A 105 7.49 2.01 -0.02
N TYR A 106 7.01 3.04 0.69
CA TYR A 106 7.65 4.36 0.69
C TYR A 106 9.04 4.31 1.35
N GLN A 107 9.20 3.54 2.42
CA GLN A 107 10.50 3.27 3.02
C GLN A 107 11.46 2.62 2.01
N ARG A 108 11.00 1.60 1.26
CA ARG A 108 11.78 0.93 0.21
C ARG A 108 12.11 1.84 -0.96
N MET A 109 11.24 2.79 -1.28
CA MET A 109 11.47 3.83 -2.28
C MET A 109 12.48 4.90 -1.83
N GLY A 110 12.86 4.95 -0.55
CA GLY A 110 13.79 5.94 -0.01
C GLY A 110 13.13 7.28 0.33
N TYR A 111 11.82 7.30 0.57
CA TYR A 111 11.18 8.51 1.11
C TYR A 111 11.59 8.73 2.57
N LEU A 112 11.89 9.96 2.91
CA LEU A 112 12.17 10.36 4.29
C LEU A 112 10.89 10.30 5.13
N PRO A 113 10.94 9.74 6.35
CA PRO A 113 9.78 9.72 7.25
C PRO A 113 9.20 11.11 7.51
N GLU A 114 10.06 12.09 7.67
CA GLU A 114 9.72 13.49 7.91
C GLU A 114 8.94 14.09 6.74
N ALA A 115 9.38 13.83 5.51
CA ALA A 115 8.70 14.28 4.31
C ALA A 115 7.34 13.60 4.13
N LEU A 116 7.25 12.30 4.43
CA LEU A 116 5.99 11.57 4.37
C LEU A 116 5.00 12.07 5.41
N LEU A 117 5.44 12.32 6.65
CA LEU A 117 4.60 12.90 7.71
C LEU A 117 4.10 14.30 7.33
N ASN A 118 5.00 15.17 6.82
CA ASN A 118 4.63 16.50 6.33
C ASN A 118 3.58 16.40 5.21
N TYR A 119 3.78 15.48 4.25
CA TYR A 119 2.84 15.28 3.15
C TYR A 119 1.46 14.79 3.64
N LEU A 120 1.45 13.80 4.56
CA LEU A 120 0.19 13.31 5.15
C LEU A 120 -0.51 14.39 5.99
N GLY A 121 0.24 15.21 6.70
CA GLY A 121 -0.30 16.37 7.44
C GLY A 121 -1.04 17.37 6.54
N ARG A 122 -0.68 17.44 5.26
CA ARG A 122 -1.36 18.27 4.26
C ARG A 122 -2.61 17.63 3.64
N MET A 123 -2.92 16.38 3.98
CA MET A 123 -4.08 15.68 3.44
C MET A 123 -5.38 16.21 4.05
N GLY A 124 -5.93 17.25 3.44
CA GLY A 124 -7.14 17.93 3.89
C GLY A 124 -6.92 19.04 4.91
N TRP A 125 -5.68 19.32 5.29
CA TRP A 125 -5.32 20.40 6.21
C TRP A 125 -4.14 21.21 5.65
N SER A 126 -3.97 22.46 6.10
CA SER A 126 -2.84 23.31 5.73
C SER A 126 -2.36 24.15 6.91
N MET A 127 -1.08 24.53 6.88
CA MET A 127 -0.53 25.52 7.81
C MET A 127 -1.31 26.84 7.70
N PRO A 128 -1.41 27.64 8.79
CA PRO A 128 -2.10 28.94 8.78
C PRO A 128 -1.52 29.93 7.76
N ASP A 129 -0.22 29.84 7.49
CA ASP A 129 0.53 30.66 6.53
C ASP A 129 0.63 30.01 5.13
N GLU A 130 -0.10 28.90 4.93
CA GLU A 130 -0.18 28.15 3.66
C GLU A 130 1.14 27.54 3.17
N ARG A 131 2.22 27.60 3.96
CA ARG A 131 3.49 26.95 3.57
C ARG A 131 3.32 25.45 3.42
N GLU A 132 4.01 24.89 2.45
CA GLU A 132 3.88 23.47 2.11
C GLU A 132 4.85 22.58 2.91
N LYS A 133 6.06 23.09 3.22
CA LYS A 133 7.07 22.39 4.02
C LYS A 133 6.99 22.84 5.48
N PHE A 134 6.83 21.88 6.38
CA PHE A 134 6.82 22.09 7.83
C PHE A 134 7.20 20.80 8.56
N THR A 135 7.74 20.95 9.74
CA THR A 135 8.06 19.83 10.62
C THR A 135 6.84 19.39 11.44
N LEU A 136 6.88 18.18 11.99
CA LEU A 136 5.82 17.70 12.88
C LEU A 136 5.66 18.59 14.13
N PRO A 137 6.75 19.05 14.82
CA PRO A 137 6.60 20.00 15.92
C PRO A 137 5.89 21.29 15.54
N GLU A 138 6.25 21.91 14.41
CA GLU A 138 5.57 23.13 13.92
C GLU A 138 4.08 22.90 13.63
N MET A 139 3.75 21.73 13.07
CA MET A 139 2.36 21.36 12.85
C MET A 139 1.59 21.23 14.16
N LEU A 140 2.18 20.57 15.17
CA LEU A 140 1.53 20.34 16.47
C LEU A 140 1.19 21.64 17.21
N GLU A 141 1.98 22.70 17.02
CA GLU A 141 1.72 24.01 17.63
C GLU A 141 0.44 24.68 17.12
N VAL A 142 0.03 24.38 15.88
CA VAL A 142 -1.07 25.07 15.20
C VAL A 142 -2.16 24.15 14.66
N PHE A 143 -2.00 22.84 14.90
CA PHE A 143 -2.96 21.84 14.41
C PHE A 143 -4.29 21.99 15.13
N ASP A 144 -5.34 22.16 14.32
CA ASP A 144 -6.71 22.11 14.74
C ASP A 144 -7.49 21.17 13.81
N ILE A 145 -8.04 20.10 14.35
CA ILE A 145 -8.78 19.09 13.59
C ILE A 145 -10.04 19.70 12.94
N GLN A 146 -10.63 20.74 13.52
CA GLN A 146 -11.80 21.41 12.96
C GLN A 146 -11.50 22.15 11.64
N ARG A 147 -10.23 22.40 11.35
CA ARG A 147 -9.76 22.99 10.09
C ARG A 147 -9.60 21.97 8.97
N VAL A 148 -9.84 20.69 9.24
CA VAL A 148 -9.76 19.65 8.20
C VAL A 148 -10.89 19.82 7.19
N SER A 149 -10.53 19.98 5.91
CA SER A 149 -11.48 20.08 4.81
C SER A 149 -12.17 18.73 4.56
N LEU A 150 -13.49 18.75 4.38
CA LEU A 150 -14.30 17.57 4.08
C LEU A 150 -14.24 17.13 2.61
N GLY A 151 -13.62 17.92 1.73
CA GLY A 151 -13.32 17.52 0.36
C GLY A 151 -12.24 16.43 0.36
N GLY A 152 -12.53 15.24 -0.18
CA GLY A 152 -11.56 14.14 -0.20
C GLY A 152 -10.23 14.54 -0.86
N PRO A 153 -9.11 14.63 -0.10
CA PRO A 153 -7.82 15.06 -0.63
C PRO A 153 -7.25 14.05 -1.61
N VAL A 154 -6.55 14.56 -2.62
CA VAL A 154 -5.90 13.73 -3.65
C VAL A 154 -4.51 13.33 -3.16
N PHE A 155 -4.25 12.03 -3.14
CA PHE A 155 -2.92 11.48 -2.89
C PHE A 155 -2.14 11.46 -4.21
N ASP A 156 -1.23 12.41 -4.35
CA ASP A 156 -0.39 12.63 -5.52
C ASP A 156 1.06 12.29 -5.20
N VAL A 157 1.57 11.23 -5.80
CA VAL A 157 2.94 10.72 -5.59
C VAL A 157 3.99 11.68 -6.16
N GLU A 158 3.68 12.42 -7.23
CA GLU A 158 4.60 13.42 -7.80
C GLU A 158 4.80 14.57 -6.82
N LYS A 159 3.72 15.02 -6.19
CA LYS A 159 3.79 16.05 -5.15
C LYS A 159 4.54 15.57 -3.92
N LEU A 160 4.32 14.32 -3.50
CA LEU A 160 5.09 13.71 -2.41
C LEU A 160 6.59 13.64 -2.76
N SER A 161 6.94 13.23 -3.98
CA SER A 161 8.33 13.15 -4.44
C SER A 161 9.00 14.53 -4.47
N TRP A 162 8.28 15.55 -4.94
CA TRP A 162 8.76 16.92 -4.94
C TRP A 162 9.04 17.42 -3.50
N LEU A 163 8.10 17.21 -2.57
CA LEU A 163 8.25 17.58 -1.18
C LEU A 163 9.42 16.84 -0.52
N ASN A 164 9.55 15.55 -0.77
CA ASN A 164 10.66 14.73 -0.29
C ASN A 164 12.02 15.26 -0.80
N GLY A 165 12.06 15.66 -2.08
CA GLY A 165 13.25 16.30 -2.64
C GLY A 165 13.62 17.62 -1.96
N MET A 166 12.63 18.43 -1.55
CA MET A 166 12.87 19.65 -0.75
C MET A 166 13.49 19.28 0.61
N TRP A 167 12.94 18.30 1.32
CA TRP A 167 13.47 17.82 2.59
C TRP A 167 14.93 17.36 2.46
N ILE A 168 15.25 16.58 1.42
CA ILE A 168 16.64 16.13 1.20
C ILE A 168 17.59 17.30 0.96
N ARG A 169 17.19 18.27 0.13
CA ARG A 169 18.10 19.37 -0.27
C ARG A 169 18.24 20.48 0.76
N GLU A 170 17.21 20.71 1.55
CA GLU A 170 17.13 21.90 2.39
C GLU A 170 17.33 21.59 3.89
N GLU A 171 17.01 20.36 4.32
CA GLU A 171 17.04 19.99 5.74
C GLU A 171 18.20 19.06 6.12
N LEU A 172 18.77 18.34 5.14
CA LEU A 172 19.87 17.41 5.43
C LEU A 172 21.20 18.03 5.03
N SER A 173 22.16 18.04 5.97
CA SER A 173 23.56 18.24 5.60
C SER A 173 24.09 17.03 4.82
N ASP A 174 25.23 17.19 4.13
CA ASP A 174 25.88 16.08 3.41
C ASP A 174 26.19 14.91 4.35
N GLU A 175 26.59 15.18 5.60
CA GLU A 175 26.87 14.16 6.61
C GLU A 175 25.58 13.39 7.00
N GLN A 176 24.50 14.12 7.27
CA GLN A 176 23.21 13.52 7.59
C GLN A 176 22.66 12.70 6.42
N LEU A 177 22.81 13.21 5.20
CA LEU A 177 22.40 12.48 4.01
C LEU A 177 23.23 11.21 3.80
N ALA A 178 24.54 11.27 4.04
CA ALA A 178 25.41 10.10 3.96
C ALA A 178 25.01 9.02 4.98
N ASP A 179 24.67 9.40 6.21
CA ASP A 179 24.19 8.47 7.23
C ASP A 179 22.85 7.86 6.86
N ARG A 180 21.91 8.66 6.35
CA ARG A 180 20.60 8.16 5.85
C ARG A 180 20.78 7.16 4.70
N LEU A 181 21.65 7.46 3.74
CA LEU A 181 21.94 6.56 2.63
C LEU A 181 22.58 5.26 3.10
N LYS A 182 23.52 5.34 4.06
CA LYS A 182 24.15 4.15 4.65
C LYS A 182 23.13 3.28 5.38
N GLU A 183 22.26 3.88 6.19
CA GLU A 183 21.22 3.18 6.93
C GLU A 183 20.17 2.55 5.99
N TRP A 184 19.77 3.27 4.95
CA TRP A 184 18.74 2.81 4.02
C TRP A 184 19.26 1.77 3.01
N ALA A 185 20.39 2.05 2.33
CA ALA A 185 20.88 1.24 1.21
C ALA A 185 21.91 0.18 1.65
N LEU A 186 22.78 0.52 2.62
CA LEU A 186 23.94 -0.28 2.98
C LEU A 186 23.85 -0.85 4.41
N ASN A 187 22.63 -0.95 4.95
CA ASN A 187 22.50 -1.52 6.29
C ASN A 187 22.92 -3.01 6.31
N ARG A 188 23.49 -3.40 7.44
CA ARG A 188 24.06 -4.73 7.63
C ARG A 188 23.04 -5.85 7.41
N ASP A 189 21.82 -5.69 7.87
CA ASP A 189 20.80 -6.75 7.81
C ASP A 189 20.39 -7.03 6.36
N THR A 190 20.17 -5.99 5.55
CA THR A 190 19.89 -6.12 4.12
C THR A 190 21.06 -6.79 3.39
N LEU A 191 22.30 -6.37 3.69
CA LEU A 191 23.48 -6.99 3.12
C LEU A 191 23.61 -8.45 3.52
N MET A 192 23.45 -8.79 4.80
CA MET A 192 23.53 -10.18 5.28
C MET A 192 22.42 -11.06 4.71
N ALA A 193 21.24 -10.54 4.42
CA ALA A 193 20.18 -11.28 3.75
C ALA A 193 20.49 -11.54 2.27
N PHE A 194 21.20 -10.63 1.59
CA PHE A 194 21.55 -10.73 0.18
C PHE A 194 22.84 -11.53 -0.10
N LEU A 195 23.86 -11.38 0.71
CA LEU A 195 25.19 -11.95 0.50
C LEU A 195 25.22 -13.47 0.27
N PRO A 196 24.40 -14.32 0.95
CA PRO A 196 24.38 -15.76 0.68
C PRO A 196 24.10 -16.12 -0.78
N PHE A 197 23.32 -15.29 -1.48
CA PHE A 197 22.97 -15.48 -2.89
C PHE A 197 23.99 -14.84 -3.83
N ALA A 198 24.57 -13.71 -3.47
CA ALA A 198 25.53 -12.96 -4.28
C ALA A 198 26.93 -13.59 -4.26
N LYS A 199 27.40 -14.04 -3.09
CA LYS A 199 28.76 -14.52 -2.86
C LYS A 199 29.25 -15.55 -3.87
N GLN A 200 28.39 -16.47 -4.30
CA GLN A 200 28.73 -17.53 -5.26
C GLN A 200 28.91 -17.02 -6.69
N ARG A 201 28.58 -15.76 -6.97
CA ARG A 201 28.59 -15.10 -8.28
C ARG A 201 29.60 -13.95 -8.36
N MET A 202 30.22 -13.62 -7.21
CA MET A 202 31.20 -12.54 -7.10
C MET A 202 32.63 -13.07 -7.27
N GLU A 203 33.39 -12.41 -8.10
CA GLU A 203 34.83 -12.54 -8.20
C GLU A 203 35.55 -11.40 -7.51
N THR A 204 34.92 -10.21 -7.55
CA THR A 204 35.40 -8.97 -6.91
C THR A 204 34.30 -8.30 -6.09
N LEU A 205 34.66 -7.38 -5.18
CA LEU A 205 33.66 -6.63 -4.42
C LEU A 205 32.77 -5.74 -5.30
N SER A 206 33.28 -5.29 -6.45
CA SER A 206 32.49 -4.47 -7.38
C SER A 206 31.31 -5.20 -8.01
N ASP A 207 31.35 -6.54 -8.03
CA ASP A 207 30.26 -7.36 -8.58
C ASP A 207 28.96 -7.24 -7.75
N ILE A 208 29.05 -6.71 -6.52
CA ILE A 208 27.87 -6.42 -5.70
C ILE A 208 26.92 -5.45 -6.39
N ALA A 209 27.44 -4.47 -7.14
CA ALA A 209 26.62 -3.46 -7.80
C ALA A 209 25.72 -4.06 -8.90
N PRO A 210 26.23 -4.76 -9.94
CA PRO A 210 25.37 -5.36 -10.96
C PRO A 210 24.44 -6.46 -10.41
N LEU A 211 24.84 -7.16 -9.35
CA LEU A 211 24.02 -8.22 -8.75
C LEU A 211 22.92 -7.70 -7.84
N GLY A 212 23.10 -6.53 -7.19
CA GLY A 212 22.24 -6.08 -6.09
C GLY A 212 21.69 -4.66 -6.21
N SER A 213 22.11 -3.85 -7.22
CA SER A 213 21.65 -2.45 -7.36
C SER A 213 20.12 -2.32 -7.39
N TYR A 214 19.43 -3.30 -7.97
CA TYR A 214 17.97 -3.29 -8.03
C TYR A 214 17.30 -3.33 -6.64
N LEU A 215 17.98 -3.79 -5.59
CA LEU A 215 17.45 -3.80 -4.23
C LEU A 215 17.31 -2.38 -3.65
N VAL A 216 18.10 -1.44 -4.16
CA VAL A 216 18.14 -0.04 -3.72
C VAL A 216 17.80 0.96 -4.84
N SER A 217 17.19 0.51 -5.92
CA SER A 217 16.86 1.36 -7.07
C SER A 217 15.41 1.91 -7.05
N GLY A 218 14.62 1.59 -6.03
CA GLY A 218 13.19 1.95 -6.06
C GLY A 218 12.48 1.33 -7.27
N MET A 219 11.81 2.15 -8.08
CA MET A 219 11.27 1.72 -9.38
C MET A 219 12.40 1.67 -10.40
N LEU A 220 12.42 0.59 -11.19
CA LEU A 220 13.48 0.38 -12.17
C LEU A 220 13.22 1.16 -13.46
N PRO A 221 14.26 1.73 -14.09
CA PRO A 221 14.14 2.44 -15.38
C PRO A 221 14.12 1.45 -16.56
N ILE A 222 13.19 0.47 -16.51
CA ILE A 222 12.97 -0.50 -17.59
C ILE A 222 12.07 0.09 -18.68
N THR A 223 12.22 -0.42 -19.88
CA THR A 223 11.43 0.00 -21.05
C THR A 223 10.51 -1.14 -21.54
N PRO A 224 9.51 -0.83 -22.39
CA PRO A 224 8.72 -1.88 -23.04
C PRO A 224 9.57 -2.86 -23.84
N GLU A 225 10.66 -2.37 -24.48
CA GLU A 225 11.61 -3.18 -25.26
C GLU A 225 12.34 -4.18 -24.38
N ASP A 226 12.74 -3.76 -23.17
CA ASP A 226 13.37 -4.69 -22.21
C ASP A 226 12.42 -5.85 -21.87
N LEU A 227 11.15 -5.55 -21.62
CA LEU A 227 10.15 -6.57 -21.32
C LEU A 227 9.89 -7.51 -22.50
N LYS A 228 9.84 -6.97 -23.73
CA LYS A 228 9.68 -7.75 -24.97
C LYS A 228 10.88 -8.66 -25.25
N SER A 229 12.07 -8.32 -24.71
CA SER A 229 13.26 -9.19 -24.81
C SER A 229 13.09 -10.55 -24.11
N ALA A 230 12.05 -10.74 -23.30
CA ALA A 230 11.67 -12.03 -22.73
C ALA A 230 11.25 -13.08 -23.79
N GLY A 231 11.05 -12.66 -25.06
CA GLY A 231 10.77 -13.56 -26.19
C GLY A 231 9.33 -14.11 -26.21
N MET A 232 8.38 -13.34 -25.68
CA MET A 232 6.95 -13.65 -25.72
C MET A 232 6.19 -12.65 -26.60
N GLU A 233 5.08 -13.10 -27.19
CA GLU A 233 4.12 -12.21 -27.83
C GLU A 233 3.49 -11.27 -26.79
N GLU A 234 3.19 -10.04 -27.19
CA GLU A 234 2.78 -8.96 -26.28
C GLU A 234 1.52 -9.32 -25.44
N ASP A 235 0.54 -9.97 -26.04
CA ASP A 235 -0.66 -10.42 -25.33
C ASP A 235 -0.35 -11.47 -24.26
N GLN A 236 0.52 -12.44 -24.58
CA GLN A 236 0.96 -13.45 -23.63
C GLN A 236 1.82 -12.85 -22.51
N LEU A 237 2.69 -11.90 -22.85
CA LEU A 237 3.53 -11.18 -21.90
C LEU A 237 2.67 -10.45 -20.85
N LEU A 238 1.62 -9.73 -21.29
CA LEU A 238 0.67 -9.08 -20.41
C LEU A 238 -0.10 -10.08 -19.54
N GLU A 239 -0.50 -11.22 -20.08
CA GLU A 239 -1.19 -12.27 -19.32
C GLU A 239 -0.29 -12.85 -18.24
N VAL A 240 0.96 -13.17 -18.56
CA VAL A 240 1.95 -13.71 -17.60
C VAL A 240 2.17 -12.72 -16.45
N LEU A 241 2.41 -11.44 -16.75
CA LEU A 241 2.64 -10.42 -15.73
C LEU A 241 1.38 -10.21 -14.85
N GLN A 242 0.20 -10.15 -15.48
CA GLN A 242 -1.06 -9.91 -14.76
C GLN A 242 -1.47 -11.10 -13.88
N TYR A 243 -1.32 -12.32 -14.37
CA TYR A 243 -1.66 -13.52 -13.59
C TYR A 243 -0.66 -13.76 -12.47
N ALA A 244 0.64 -13.53 -12.72
CA ALA A 244 1.65 -13.52 -11.68
C ALA A 244 1.33 -12.49 -10.59
N LEU A 245 0.95 -11.26 -10.97
CA LEU A 245 0.56 -10.21 -10.02
C LEU A 245 -0.64 -10.66 -9.16
N TRP A 246 -1.73 -11.14 -9.76
CA TRP A 246 -2.91 -11.58 -9.01
C TRP A 246 -2.59 -12.75 -8.07
N ARG A 247 -1.76 -13.70 -8.53
CA ARG A 247 -1.32 -14.79 -7.66
C ARG A 247 -0.52 -14.30 -6.48
N LEU A 248 0.41 -13.38 -6.70
CA LEU A 248 1.22 -12.79 -5.64
C LEU A 248 0.40 -11.91 -4.69
N GLU A 249 -0.71 -11.31 -5.15
CA GLU A 249 -1.66 -10.59 -4.29
C GLU A 249 -2.39 -11.51 -3.31
N SER A 250 -2.58 -12.78 -3.65
CA SER A 250 -3.22 -13.78 -2.80
C SER A 250 -2.26 -14.44 -1.78
N VAL A 251 -0.95 -14.24 -1.90
CA VAL A 251 0.04 -14.80 -0.98
C VAL A 251 -0.05 -14.09 0.38
N GLN A 252 -0.48 -14.82 1.42
CA GLN A 252 -0.62 -14.29 2.77
C GLN A 252 0.71 -14.24 3.52
N GLN A 253 1.49 -15.30 3.48
CA GLN A 253 2.83 -15.37 4.07
C GLN A 253 3.87 -15.20 2.97
N TRP A 254 4.51 -14.02 2.94
CA TRP A 254 5.52 -13.71 1.93
C TRP A 254 6.83 -14.41 2.25
N SER A 255 7.09 -15.49 1.55
CA SER A 255 8.31 -16.28 1.64
C SER A 255 8.69 -16.81 0.26
N ARG A 256 9.98 -17.11 0.08
CA ARG A 256 10.50 -17.68 -1.17
C ARG A 256 9.68 -18.88 -1.67
N ASP A 257 9.35 -19.81 -0.77
CA ASP A 257 8.67 -21.04 -1.13
C ASP A 257 7.20 -20.82 -1.51
N ASN A 258 6.51 -19.91 -0.82
CA ASN A 258 5.14 -19.54 -1.17
C ASN A 258 5.09 -18.73 -2.48
N ILE A 259 6.07 -17.87 -2.74
CA ILE A 259 6.24 -17.17 -4.01
C ILE A 259 6.46 -18.18 -5.13
N PHE A 260 7.42 -19.12 -4.95
CA PHE A 260 7.71 -20.15 -5.92
C PHE A 260 6.49 -21.03 -6.23
N SER A 261 5.84 -21.57 -5.20
CA SER A 261 4.65 -22.42 -5.37
C SER A 261 3.53 -21.69 -6.07
N GLY A 262 3.32 -20.40 -5.72
CA GLY A 262 2.32 -19.56 -6.37
C GLY A 262 2.61 -19.33 -7.85
N LEU A 263 3.83 -18.91 -8.20
CA LEU A 263 4.21 -18.65 -9.59
C LEU A 263 4.23 -19.93 -10.41
N LYS A 264 4.71 -21.04 -9.83
CA LYS A 264 4.71 -22.34 -10.50
C LYS A 264 3.29 -22.81 -10.82
N SER A 265 2.34 -22.69 -9.87
CA SER A 265 0.95 -23.08 -10.12
C SER A 265 0.31 -22.31 -11.29
N VAL A 266 0.62 -21.02 -11.45
CA VAL A 266 0.15 -20.21 -12.58
C VAL A 266 0.81 -20.65 -13.89
N ALA A 267 2.13 -20.87 -13.89
CA ALA A 267 2.86 -21.32 -15.07
C ALA A 267 2.33 -22.67 -15.58
N ASP A 268 2.12 -23.63 -14.66
CA ASP A 268 1.56 -24.96 -14.96
C ASP A 268 0.12 -24.85 -15.52
N ALA A 269 -0.72 -23.99 -14.94
CA ALA A 269 -2.09 -23.75 -15.39
C ALA A 269 -2.17 -23.06 -16.76
N MET A 270 -1.19 -22.23 -17.12
CA MET A 270 -1.06 -21.59 -18.43
C MET A 270 -0.39 -22.51 -19.49
N ASP A 271 0.01 -23.72 -19.12
CA ASP A 271 0.81 -24.63 -19.96
C ASP A 271 2.12 -23.98 -20.47
N ILE A 272 2.73 -23.15 -19.63
CA ILE A 272 4.00 -22.47 -19.91
C ILE A 272 5.09 -23.06 -19.02
N LYS A 273 6.22 -23.48 -19.64
CA LYS A 273 7.38 -23.94 -18.85
C LYS A 273 7.84 -22.82 -17.89
N LEU A 274 8.25 -23.20 -16.69
CA LEU A 274 8.59 -22.25 -15.62
C LEU A 274 9.66 -21.23 -16.06
N LYS A 275 10.72 -21.65 -16.77
CA LYS A 275 11.79 -20.74 -17.20
C LYS A 275 11.32 -19.63 -18.14
N PRO A 276 10.58 -19.89 -19.23
CA PRO A 276 9.96 -18.82 -20.03
C PRO A 276 8.98 -17.96 -19.23
N PHE A 277 8.16 -18.56 -18.37
CA PHE A 277 7.21 -17.82 -17.52
C PHE A 277 7.91 -16.80 -16.61
N LEU A 278 9.06 -17.16 -16.04
CA LEU A 278 9.83 -16.29 -15.16
C LEU A 278 10.64 -15.21 -15.88
N ALA A 279 10.89 -15.34 -17.18
CA ALA A 279 11.75 -14.39 -17.91
C ALA A 279 11.28 -12.93 -17.82
N PRO A 280 10.01 -12.59 -18.11
CA PRO A 280 9.54 -11.22 -17.96
C PRO A 280 9.48 -10.74 -16.49
N LEU A 281 9.30 -11.66 -15.54
CA LEU A 281 9.32 -11.33 -14.12
C LEU A 281 10.74 -10.93 -13.68
N PHE A 282 11.80 -11.58 -14.21
CA PHE A 282 13.17 -11.17 -13.94
C PHE A 282 13.41 -9.72 -14.35
N ILE A 283 12.97 -9.35 -15.54
CA ILE A 283 13.12 -7.99 -16.06
C ILE A 283 12.34 -7.00 -15.21
N ALA A 284 11.07 -7.31 -14.92
CA ALA A 284 10.22 -6.44 -14.12
C ALA A 284 10.76 -6.24 -12.68
N ILE A 285 11.32 -7.28 -12.06
CA ILE A 285 11.76 -7.28 -10.65
C ILE A 285 13.19 -6.78 -10.47
N ALA A 286 14.12 -7.18 -11.35
CA ALA A 286 15.56 -6.92 -11.20
C ALA A 286 16.17 -6.08 -12.33
N GLY A 287 15.41 -5.76 -13.37
CA GLY A 287 15.89 -5.00 -14.52
C GLY A 287 16.72 -5.83 -15.51
N SER A 288 17.12 -7.03 -15.15
CA SER A 288 17.92 -7.92 -16.01
C SER A 288 17.85 -9.37 -15.54
N SER A 289 18.18 -10.31 -16.43
CA SER A 289 18.32 -11.73 -16.10
C SER A 289 19.61 -12.08 -15.34
N ALA A 290 20.51 -11.12 -15.14
CA ALA A 290 21.82 -11.32 -14.50
C ALA A 290 21.81 -11.24 -12.97
N SER A 291 20.64 -11.16 -12.35
CA SER A 291 20.47 -11.11 -10.88
C SER A 291 20.44 -12.52 -10.23
N ILE A 292 20.26 -12.57 -8.93
CA ILE A 292 19.92 -13.79 -8.18
C ILE A 292 18.56 -14.33 -8.64
N SER A 293 18.11 -15.49 -8.12
CA SER A 293 16.79 -16.04 -8.47
C SER A 293 15.68 -15.00 -8.27
N VAL A 294 14.72 -14.92 -9.18
CA VAL A 294 13.61 -13.94 -9.09
C VAL A 294 12.76 -14.13 -7.82
N MET A 295 12.61 -15.36 -7.32
CA MET A 295 11.92 -15.63 -6.07
C MET A 295 12.69 -15.09 -4.86
N ASP A 296 14.02 -15.25 -4.85
CA ASP A 296 14.86 -14.68 -3.80
C ASP A 296 14.87 -13.15 -3.88
N SER A 297 14.91 -12.59 -5.10
CA SER A 297 14.79 -11.15 -5.32
C SER A 297 13.46 -10.60 -4.80
N MET A 298 12.34 -11.25 -5.11
CA MET A 298 11.02 -10.84 -4.60
C MET A 298 10.94 -10.97 -3.08
N ASN A 299 11.50 -12.03 -2.50
CA ASN A 299 11.51 -12.23 -1.06
C ASN A 299 12.29 -11.11 -0.34
N LEU A 300 13.44 -10.71 -0.87
CA LEU A 300 14.26 -9.62 -0.32
C LEU A 300 13.60 -8.24 -0.50
N LEU A 301 13.00 -7.98 -1.66
CA LEU A 301 12.28 -6.72 -1.94
C LEU A 301 11.01 -6.57 -1.10
N GLY A 302 10.40 -7.67 -0.71
CA GLY A 302 9.10 -7.67 -0.05
C GLY A 302 7.92 -7.57 -1.01
N ALA A 303 6.72 -7.84 -0.49
CA ALA A 303 5.50 -7.95 -1.27
C ALA A 303 5.13 -6.66 -2.01
N ASP A 304 5.19 -5.52 -1.31
CA ASP A 304 4.71 -4.24 -1.84
C ASP A 304 5.55 -3.74 -3.01
N MET A 305 6.88 -3.81 -2.89
CA MET A 305 7.80 -3.42 -3.97
C MET A 305 7.69 -4.37 -5.16
N SER A 306 7.64 -5.69 -4.91
CA SER A 306 7.52 -6.69 -5.99
C SER A 306 6.23 -6.48 -6.79
N ARG A 307 5.10 -6.28 -6.12
CA ARG A 307 3.81 -6.00 -6.75
C ARG A 307 3.81 -4.66 -7.49
N ALA A 308 4.43 -3.63 -6.92
CA ALA A 308 4.53 -2.31 -7.56
C ALA A 308 5.33 -2.38 -8.87
N ARG A 309 6.47 -3.09 -8.89
CA ARG A 309 7.28 -3.27 -10.09
C ARG A 309 6.56 -4.08 -11.17
N LEU A 310 5.78 -5.10 -10.80
CA LEU A 310 4.94 -5.84 -11.75
C LEU A 310 3.84 -4.95 -12.35
N ARG A 311 3.17 -4.14 -11.53
CA ARG A 311 2.19 -3.16 -12.04
C ARG A 311 2.83 -2.16 -12.98
N HIS A 312 3.99 -1.63 -12.61
CA HIS A 312 4.74 -0.73 -13.48
C HIS A 312 5.09 -1.38 -14.83
N ALA A 313 5.55 -2.63 -14.83
CA ALA A 313 5.82 -3.37 -16.07
C ALA A 313 4.56 -3.54 -16.94
N ILE A 314 3.40 -3.82 -16.33
CA ILE A 314 2.11 -3.90 -17.03
C ILE A 314 1.74 -2.53 -17.61
N ASP A 315 1.91 -1.45 -16.85
CA ASP A 315 1.58 -0.09 -17.28
C ASP A 315 2.48 0.38 -18.44
N LEU A 316 3.77 0.03 -18.42
CA LEU A 316 4.72 0.27 -19.53
C LEU A 316 4.29 -0.40 -20.84
N LEU A 317 3.65 -1.56 -20.77
CA LEU A 317 3.08 -2.26 -21.94
C LEU A 317 1.70 -1.70 -22.36
N GLY A 318 1.31 -0.51 -21.88
CA GLY A 318 0.04 0.13 -22.19
C GLY A 318 -1.10 -0.23 -21.25
N GLY A 319 -0.83 -1.03 -20.23
CA GLY A 319 -1.83 -1.47 -19.26
C GLY A 319 -2.87 -2.43 -19.85
N VAL A 320 -3.86 -2.80 -19.03
CA VAL A 320 -4.95 -3.68 -19.46
C VAL A 320 -6.28 -2.93 -19.44
N GLY A 321 -6.87 -2.71 -20.61
CA GLY A 321 -8.18 -2.05 -20.73
C GLY A 321 -9.29 -2.85 -20.00
N LYS A 322 -10.28 -2.16 -19.45
CA LYS A 322 -11.35 -2.74 -18.60
C LYS A 322 -12.03 -3.98 -19.19
N LYS A 323 -12.28 -4.02 -20.50
CA LYS A 323 -12.92 -5.17 -21.18
C LYS A 323 -11.98 -6.38 -21.21
N LYS A 324 -10.69 -6.16 -21.55
CA LYS A 324 -9.64 -7.19 -21.56
C LYS A 324 -9.40 -7.71 -20.14
N LEU A 325 -9.31 -6.81 -19.16
CA LEU A 325 -9.10 -7.16 -17.74
C LEU A 325 -10.20 -8.10 -17.21
N LYS A 326 -11.48 -7.82 -17.49
CA LYS A 326 -12.60 -8.71 -17.11
C LYS A 326 -12.52 -10.08 -17.79
N LYS A 327 -12.06 -10.14 -19.05
CA LYS A 327 -11.86 -11.40 -19.76
C LYS A 327 -10.72 -12.21 -19.12
N MET A 328 -9.62 -11.55 -18.83
CA MET A 328 -8.46 -12.15 -18.16
C MET A 328 -8.81 -12.65 -16.76
N GLU A 329 -9.59 -11.86 -15.98
CA GLU A 329 -10.02 -12.23 -14.63
C GLU A 329 -10.88 -13.51 -14.65
N LYS A 330 -11.82 -13.64 -15.61
CA LYS A 330 -12.60 -14.87 -15.78
C LYS A 330 -11.74 -16.07 -16.18
N ALA A 331 -10.77 -15.86 -17.07
CA ALA A 331 -9.85 -16.93 -17.48
C ALA A 331 -8.97 -17.35 -16.29
N TYR A 332 -8.44 -16.40 -15.53
CA TYR A 332 -7.64 -16.67 -14.34
C TYR A 332 -8.42 -17.46 -13.26
N GLN A 333 -9.70 -17.11 -13.01
CA GLN A 333 -10.57 -17.86 -12.08
C GLN A 333 -10.83 -19.31 -12.51
N GLN A 334 -10.70 -19.62 -13.80
CA GLN A 334 -10.83 -20.99 -14.30
C GLN A 334 -9.53 -21.79 -14.20
N LEU A 335 -8.39 -21.09 -14.07
CA LEU A 335 -7.06 -21.69 -13.94
C LEU A 335 -6.69 -21.98 -12.48
N THR A 336 -7.26 -21.24 -11.52
CA THR A 336 -6.95 -21.32 -10.09
C THR A 336 -8.12 -21.80 -9.25
#